data_962a63d46e61307d02eeaa438e42c79d
#
_entry.id   962a63d46e61307d02eeaa438e42c79d
#
_cell.length_a   1.000
_cell.length_b   1.000
_cell.length_c   1.000
_cell.angle_alpha   90.00
_cell.angle_beta   90.00
_cell.angle_gamma   90.00
#
_symmetry.space_group_name_H-M   'P 1'
#
loop_
_entity.id
_entity.type
_entity.pdbx_description
1 polymer ?
#
loop_
_entity_poly.entity_id
_entity_poly.type
_entity_poly.pdbx_seq_one_letter_code
_entity_poly.pdbx_strand_id
1 'polypeptide(L)'
;MKKETIVYRGKTKKGKDIIVRYPTIEDLPELLRYINELSREQTFIRFQGELLTEEEEKKYLADFIKKIQKGEGVKLLAFHKNQLVGVSDIYLEDKVSQHVGVFGITVAKDYRGEGVGKLLMTLVEQEAKKNMTKLKIIQLGVFGNNPTACFMYERFGFKKYGKLPKGVKHRNEFVDHIYMYKEI
;
A
#
# COMPACT_ATOMS: atom_id res chain seq x y z
N MET A 1 -20.84 -16.24 -4.26
CA MET A 1 -19.48 -15.70 -4.57
C MET A 1 -19.64 -14.23 -4.94
N LYS A 2 -19.08 -13.28 -4.18
CA LYS A 2 -19.00 -11.89 -4.62
C LYS A 2 -18.02 -11.86 -5.81
N LYS A 3 -18.45 -11.25 -6.92
CA LYS A 3 -17.65 -11.14 -8.15
C LYS A 3 -16.39 -10.31 -7.85
N GLU A 4 -15.21 -10.85 -8.13
CA GLU A 4 -13.94 -10.12 -8.01
C GLU A 4 -13.99 -8.84 -8.87
N THR A 5 -13.74 -7.69 -8.25
CA THR A 5 -13.69 -6.41 -8.98
C THR A 5 -12.27 -6.18 -9.51
N ILE A 6 -12.04 -6.60 -10.74
CA ILE A 6 -10.76 -6.43 -11.43
C ILE A 6 -10.65 -5.00 -11.94
N VAL A 7 -9.53 -4.36 -11.63
CA VAL A 7 -9.20 -2.98 -12.05
C VAL A 7 -8.25 -2.99 -13.25
N TYR A 8 -7.36 -3.99 -13.34
CA TYR A 8 -6.35 -4.05 -14.39
C TYR A 8 -5.95 -5.49 -14.72
N ARG A 9 -5.68 -5.72 -16.01
CA ARG A 9 -5.00 -6.92 -16.53
C ARG A 9 -3.92 -6.48 -17.50
N GLY A 10 -2.71 -7.02 -17.35
CA GLY A 10 -1.59 -6.68 -18.24
C GLY A 10 -0.33 -7.43 -17.86
N LYS A 11 0.82 -6.88 -18.23
CA LYS A 11 2.13 -7.50 -17.98
C LYS A 11 3.07 -6.55 -17.24
N THR A 12 3.98 -7.11 -16.44
CA THR A 12 5.13 -6.38 -15.90
C THR A 12 6.10 -6.02 -17.03
N LYS A 13 7.10 -5.19 -16.75
CA LYS A 13 8.18 -4.87 -17.69
C LYS A 13 8.97 -6.12 -18.16
N LYS A 14 8.96 -7.19 -17.35
CA LYS A 14 9.60 -8.46 -17.69
C LYS A 14 8.65 -9.50 -18.29
N GLY A 15 7.44 -9.09 -18.70
CA GLY A 15 6.47 -9.94 -19.39
C GLY A 15 5.65 -10.87 -18.50
N LYS A 16 5.74 -10.79 -17.17
CA LYS A 16 4.90 -11.58 -16.26
C LYS A 16 3.46 -11.04 -16.28
N ASP A 17 2.47 -11.89 -16.39
CA ASP A 17 1.06 -11.49 -16.34
C ASP A 17 0.69 -10.98 -14.96
N ILE A 18 0.01 -9.83 -14.89
CA ILE A 18 -0.44 -9.20 -13.66
C ILE A 18 -1.94 -8.91 -13.74
N ILE A 19 -2.64 -9.27 -12.66
CA ILE A 19 -4.02 -8.89 -12.41
C ILE A 19 -4.02 -7.99 -11.17
N VAL A 20 -4.68 -6.83 -11.25
CA VAL A 20 -4.89 -5.96 -10.09
C VAL A 20 -6.39 -5.88 -9.81
N ARG A 21 -6.78 -6.12 -8.57
CA ARG A 21 -8.19 -6.15 -8.16
C ARG A 21 -8.38 -5.72 -6.70
N TYR A 22 -9.63 -5.43 -6.35
CA TYR A 22 -10.02 -5.23 -4.96
C TYR A 22 -9.90 -6.53 -4.14
N PRO A 23 -9.63 -6.41 -2.82
CA PRO A 23 -9.59 -7.57 -1.94
C PRO A 23 -10.98 -8.17 -1.72
N THR A 24 -10.98 -9.47 -1.44
CA THR A 24 -12.10 -10.20 -0.87
C THR A 24 -11.66 -10.85 0.43
N ILE A 25 -12.59 -11.41 1.21
CA ILE A 25 -12.22 -12.08 2.47
C ILE A 25 -11.44 -13.39 2.21
N GLU A 26 -11.62 -13.98 1.04
CA GLU A 26 -10.94 -15.19 0.60
C GLU A 26 -9.43 -14.96 0.36
N ASP A 27 -8.99 -13.70 0.26
CA ASP A 27 -7.57 -13.35 0.11
C ASP A 27 -6.76 -13.42 1.41
N LEU A 28 -7.43 -13.68 2.54
CA LEU A 28 -6.79 -13.72 3.86
C LEU A 28 -5.53 -14.60 3.91
N PRO A 29 -5.49 -15.84 3.41
CA PRO A 29 -4.29 -16.67 3.47
C PRO A 29 -3.10 -16.06 2.71
N GLU A 30 -3.36 -15.50 1.52
CA GLU A 30 -2.32 -14.87 0.70
C GLU A 30 -1.83 -13.53 1.29
N LEU A 31 -2.72 -12.73 1.88
CA LEU A 31 -2.35 -11.50 2.58
C LEU A 31 -1.49 -11.80 3.80
N LEU A 32 -1.88 -12.77 4.62
CA LEU A 32 -1.12 -13.19 5.81
C LEU A 32 0.27 -13.71 5.41
N ARG A 33 0.36 -14.59 4.41
CA ARG A 33 1.63 -15.07 3.87
C ARG A 33 2.51 -13.89 3.43
N TYR A 34 1.95 -13.00 2.61
CA TYR A 34 2.64 -11.87 2.00
C TYR A 34 3.19 -10.89 3.03
N ILE A 35 2.38 -10.45 4.00
CA ILE A 35 2.84 -9.50 5.02
C ILE A 35 3.91 -10.11 5.93
N ASN A 36 3.78 -11.39 6.28
CA ASN A 36 4.74 -12.09 7.11
C ASN A 36 6.09 -12.35 6.36
N GLU A 37 6.06 -12.58 5.05
CA GLU A 37 7.28 -12.62 4.23
C GLU A 37 8.00 -11.26 4.21
N LEU A 38 7.27 -10.17 4.01
CA LEU A 38 7.84 -8.81 4.05
C LEU A 38 8.40 -8.45 5.43
N SER A 39 7.73 -8.89 6.51
CA SER A 39 8.21 -8.68 7.87
C SER A 39 9.52 -9.42 8.12
N ARG A 40 9.62 -10.72 7.73
CA ARG A 40 10.87 -11.49 7.83
C ARG A 40 12.02 -10.90 7.00
N GLU A 41 11.70 -10.27 5.87
CA GLU A 41 12.67 -9.56 5.04
C GLU A 41 13.20 -8.29 5.73
N GLN A 42 12.51 -7.78 6.78
CA GLN A 42 12.80 -6.50 7.42
C GLN A 42 12.90 -5.36 6.39
N THR A 43 11.96 -5.35 5.45
CA THR A 43 11.88 -4.32 4.42
C THR A 43 11.33 -3.00 4.99
N PHE A 44 11.07 -2.00 4.15
CA PHE A 44 10.63 -0.67 4.57
C PHE A 44 9.14 -0.63 4.92
N ILE A 45 8.72 -1.48 5.86
CA ILE A 45 7.38 -1.55 6.43
C ILE A 45 7.45 -1.45 7.95
N ARG A 46 6.30 -1.24 8.59
CA ARG A 46 6.22 -1.11 10.05
C ARG A 46 6.59 -2.36 10.85
N PHE A 47 6.54 -3.54 10.24
CA PHE A 47 6.90 -4.82 10.86
C PHE A 47 8.36 -5.18 10.53
N GLN A 48 9.15 -5.48 11.54
CA GLN A 48 10.59 -5.70 11.40
C GLN A 48 11.00 -7.08 11.94
N GLY A 49 10.21 -8.09 11.67
CA GLY A 49 10.39 -9.48 12.10
C GLY A 49 9.20 -10.02 12.89
N GLU A 50 8.32 -9.15 13.37
CA GLU A 50 7.07 -9.55 14.04
C GLU A 50 6.15 -10.22 13.00
N LEU A 51 5.51 -11.31 13.41
CA LEU A 51 4.58 -12.04 12.55
C LEU A 51 3.14 -11.80 13.00
N LEU A 52 2.29 -11.47 12.04
CA LEU A 52 0.86 -11.34 12.29
C LEU A 52 0.24 -12.73 12.37
N THR A 53 -0.74 -12.85 13.26
CA THR A 53 -1.63 -14.01 13.34
C THR A 53 -2.74 -13.90 12.29
N GLU A 54 -3.38 -15.03 12.01
CA GLU A 54 -4.55 -15.06 11.10
C GLU A 54 -5.70 -14.18 11.63
N GLU A 55 -5.90 -14.13 12.94
CA GLU A 55 -6.96 -13.34 13.58
C GLU A 55 -6.72 -11.84 13.40
N GLU A 56 -5.47 -11.37 13.58
CA GLU A 56 -5.09 -9.97 13.38
C GLU A 56 -5.29 -9.55 11.93
N GLU A 57 -4.80 -10.33 10.97
CA GLU A 57 -4.93 -10.02 9.55
C GLU A 57 -6.39 -10.10 9.08
N LYS A 58 -7.17 -11.06 9.59
CA LYS A 58 -8.60 -11.19 9.31
C LYS A 58 -9.38 -9.97 9.79
N LYS A 59 -9.10 -9.49 11.01
CA LYS A 59 -9.72 -8.28 11.54
C LYS A 59 -9.36 -7.06 10.69
N TYR A 60 -8.07 -6.89 10.38
CA TYR A 60 -7.60 -5.80 9.54
C TYR A 60 -8.26 -5.80 8.16
N LEU A 61 -8.28 -6.95 7.47
CA LEU A 61 -8.91 -7.11 6.16
C LEU A 61 -10.41 -6.80 6.20
N ALA A 62 -11.13 -7.35 7.18
CA ALA A 62 -12.57 -7.11 7.34
C ALA A 62 -12.88 -5.63 7.57
N ASP A 63 -12.09 -4.94 8.40
CA ASP A 63 -12.28 -3.52 8.68
C ASP A 63 -11.92 -2.67 7.45
N PHE A 64 -10.92 -3.06 6.67
CA PHE A 64 -10.60 -2.38 5.42
C PHE A 64 -11.69 -2.56 4.35
N ILE A 65 -12.27 -3.75 4.23
CA ILE A 65 -13.41 -4.00 3.33
C ILE A 65 -14.61 -3.12 3.70
N LYS A 66 -14.88 -2.90 5.00
CA LYS A 66 -15.90 -1.95 5.44
C LYS A 66 -15.60 -0.51 5.00
N LYS A 67 -14.33 -0.07 5.09
CA LYS A 67 -13.92 1.26 4.58
C LYS A 67 -14.16 1.39 3.08
N ILE A 68 -13.84 0.36 2.28
CA ILE A 68 -14.11 0.34 0.84
C ILE A 68 -15.62 0.50 0.58
N GLN A 69 -16.45 -0.24 1.29
CA GLN A 69 -17.92 -0.19 1.14
C GLN A 69 -18.51 1.19 1.46
N LYS A 70 -17.87 1.94 2.36
CA LYS A 70 -18.28 3.31 2.76
C LYS A 70 -17.69 4.42 1.87
N GLY A 71 -16.83 4.09 0.89
CA GLY A 71 -16.08 5.08 0.13
C GLY A 71 -15.01 5.82 0.96
N GLU A 72 -14.55 5.21 2.03
CA GLU A 72 -13.54 5.72 2.95
C GLU A 72 -12.16 5.08 2.73
N GLY A 73 -12.04 4.18 1.75
CA GLY A 73 -10.78 3.52 1.43
C GLY A 73 -10.81 2.84 0.08
N VAL A 74 -9.63 2.69 -0.48
CA VAL A 74 -9.32 1.85 -1.65
C VAL A 74 -8.12 0.98 -1.31
N LYS A 75 -8.23 -0.31 -1.55
CA LYS A 75 -7.12 -1.26 -1.44
C LYS A 75 -7.07 -2.11 -2.68
N LEU A 76 -5.91 -2.20 -3.29
CA LEU A 76 -5.68 -2.98 -4.50
C LEU A 76 -4.60 -4.03 -4.26
N LEU A 77 -4.88 -5.22 -4.72
CA LEU A 77 -4.01 -6.40 -4.66
C LEU A 77 -3.54 -6.74 -6.07
N ALA A 78 -2.22 -6.85 -6.26
CA ALA A 78 -1.62 -7.29 -7.51
C ALA A 78 -1.23 -8.77 -7.42
N PHE A 79 -1.73 -9.57 -8.34
CA PHE A 79 -1.46 -11.00 -8.44
C PHE A 79 -0.69 -11.34 -9.72
N HIS A 80 0.30 -12.23 -9.60
CA HIS A 80 0.86 -12.97 -10.71
C HIS A 80 0.46 -14.43 -10.53
N LYS A 81 -0.30 -14.98 -11.48
CA LYS A 81 -1.00 -16.25 -11.28
C LYS A 81 -1.88 -16.17 -10.03
N ASN A 82 -1.66 -17.05 -9.05
CA ASN A 82 -2.40 -17.02 -7.77
C ASN A 82 -1.59 -16.43 -6.61
N GLN A 83 -0.38 -15.93 -6.87
CA GLN A 83 0.50 -15.36 -5.85
C GLN A 83 0.28 -13.85 -5.72
N LEU A 84 0.02 -13.38 -4.51
CA LEU A 84 0.01 -11.95 -4.19
C LEU A 84 1.44 -11.40 -4.25
N VAL A 85 1.65 -10.37 -5.08
CA VAL A 85 2.98 -9.80 -5.36
C VAL A 85 3.07 -8.30 -5.06
N GLY A 86 1.96 -7.65 -4.75
CA GLY A 86 1.95 -6.25 -4.37
C GLY A 86 0.63 -5.82 -3.78
N VAL A 87 0.69 -4.86 -2.86
CA VAL A 87 -0.47 -4.25 -2.21
C VAL A 87 -0.29 -2.75 -2.21
N SER A 88 -1.34 -2.00 -2.52
CA SER A 88 -1.38 -0.55 -2.30
C SER A 88 -2.75 -0.14 -1.81
N ASP A 89 -2.78 0.82 -0.90
CA ASP A 89 -4.03 1.34 -0.37
C ASP A 89 -3.98 2.84 -0.08
N ILE A 90 -5.17 3.44 -0.03
CA ILE A 90 -5.44 4.77 0.53
C ILE A 90 -6.67 4.62 1.40
N TYR A 91 -6.63 5.14 2.63
CA TYR A 91 -7.80 5.22 3.51
C TYR A 91 -7.88 6.58 4.16
N LEU A 92 -9.10 7.09 4.35
CA LEU A 92 -9.32 8.38 4.99
C LEU A 92 -9.00 8.32 6.48
N GLU A 93 -8.41 9.40 6.97
CA GLU A 93 -8.36 9.71 8.40
C GLU A 93 -9.77 9.94 8.93
N ASP A 94 -9.91 10.10 10.24
CA ASP A 94 -11.20 10.29 10.89
C ASP A 94 -11.50 11.76 11.25
N LYS A 95 -12.73 12.02 11.66
CA LYS A 95 -13.20 13.29 12.25
C LYS A 95 -12.80 14.51 11.41
N VAL A 96 -12.03 15.44 12.01
CA VAL A 96 -11.62 16.71 11.37
C VAL A 96 -10.69 16.50 10.18
N SER A 97 -10.02 15.35 10.09
CA SER A 97 -9.08 14.99 9.03
C SER A 97 -9.68 14.05 7.95
N GLN A 98 -11.01 13.85 7.93
CA GLN A 98 -11.68 12.93 7.02
C GLN A 98 -11.51 13.22 5.50
N HIS A 99 -10.83 14.29 5.14
CA HIS A 99 -10.45 14.66 3.77
C HIS A 99 -9.00 14.29 3.44
N VAL A 100 -8.25 13.80 4.41
CA VAL A 100 -6.86 13.36 4.25
C VAL A 100 -6.81 11.85 4.13
N GLY A 101 -6.20 11.35 3.07
CA GLY A 101 -5.96 9.93 2.84
C GLY A 101 -4.55 9.54 3.26
N VAL A 102 -4.41 8.42 3.96
CA VAL A 102 -3.12 7.80 4.25
C VAL A 102 -2.81 6.77 3.17
N PHE A 103 -1.66 6.90 2.53
CA PHE A 103 -1.21 6.03 1.45
C PHE A 103 -0.22 4.98 1.94
N GLY A 104 -0.38 3.76 1.47
CA GLY A 104 0.56 2.65 1.66
C GLY A 104 0.83 1.89 0.37
N ILE A 105 2.06 1.37 0.22
CA ILE A 105 2.44 0.49 -0.89
C ILE A 105 3.54 -0.47 -0.48
N THR A 106 3.40 -1.71 -0.94
CA THR A 106 4.43 -2.74 -0.84
C THR A 106 4.50 -3.57 -2.12
N VAL A 107 5.69 -4.10 -2.44
CA VAL A 107 5.90 -5.01 -3.58
C VAL A 107 6.83 -6.13 -3.12
N ALA A 108 6.46 -7.38 -3.41
CA ALA A 108 7.28 -8.55 -3.16
C ALA A 108 8.66 -8.43 -3.82
N LYS A 109 9.70 -8.95 -3.16
CA LYS A 109 11.12 -8.81 -3.55
C LYS A 109 11.36 -9.10 -5.03
N ASP A 110 10.86 -10.24 -5.52
CA ASP A 110 11.10 -10.73 -6.88
C ASP A 110 10.32 -9.99 -7.98
N TYR A 111 9.51 -8.99 -7.59
CA TYR A 111 8.70 -8.16 -8.49
C TYR A 111 9.08 -6.68 -8.41
N ARG A 112 10.06 -6.33 -7.58
CA ARG A 112 10.62 -4.95 -7.52
C ARG A 112 11.40 -4.65 -8.81
N GLY A 113 11.39 -3.37 -9.22
CA GLY A 113 12.03 -2.95 -10.48
C GLY A 113 11.27 -3.34 -11.76
N GLU A 114 10.19 -4.11 -11.66
CA GLU A 114 9.39 -4.57 -12.80
C GLU A 114 8.20 -3.64 -13.17
N GLY A 115 8.06 -2.50 -12.48
CA GLY A 115 7.00 -1.53 -12.72
C GLY A 115 5.72 -1.74 -11.90
N VAL A 116 5.63 -2.82 -11.10
CA VAL A 116 4.45 -3.14 -10.28
C VAL A 116 4.11 -2.01 -9.31
N GLY A 117 5.10 -1.43 -8.62
CA GLY A 117 4.89 -0.31 -7.71
C GLY A 117 4.29 0.91 -8.41
N LYS A 118 4.85 1.29 -9.58
CA LYS A 118 4.32 2.40 -10.38
C LYS A 118 2.87 2.14 -10.82
N LEU A 119 2.58 0.94 -11.28
CA LEU A 119 1.24 0.53 -11.68
C LEU A 119 0.25 0.66 -10.52
N LEU A 120 0.58 0.08 -9.37
CA LEU A 120 -0.26 0.12 -8.16
C LEU A 120 -0.53 1.55 -7.70
N MET A 121 0.50 2.42 -7.65
CA MET A 121 0.32 3.84 -7.29
C MET A 121 -0.65 4.55 -8.23
N THR A 122 -0.49 4.34 -9.54
CA THR A 122 -1.39 4.95 -10.54
C THR A 122 -2.83 4.48 -10.36
N LEU A 123 -3.03 3.17 -10.23
CA LEU A 123 -4.37 2.60 -10.13
C LEU A 123 -5.07 2.96 -8.80
N VAL A 124 -4.35 2.90 -7.68
CA VAL A 124 -4.95 3.22 -6.37
C VAL A 124 -5.36 4.69 -6.29
N GLU A 125 -4.56 5.61 -6.85
CA GLU A 125 -4.92 7.02 -6.93
C GLU A 125 -6.13 7.26 -7.83
N GLN A 126 -6.20 6.61 -8.99
CA GLN A 126 -7.35 6.68 -9.91
C GLN A 126 -8.64 6.18 -9.24
N GLU A 127 -8.58 5.01 -8.60
CA GLU A 127 -9.72 4.45 -7.89
C GLU A 127 -10.12 5.29 -6.66
N ALA A 128 -9.15 5.88 -5.96
CA ALA A 128 -9.43 6.78 -4.84
C ALA A 128 -10.14 8.06 -5.30
N LYS A 129 -9.66 8.70 -6.36
CA LYS A 129 -10.35 9.88 -6.96
C LYS A 129 -11.77 9.58 -7.39
N LYS A 130 -12.02 8.38 -7.89
CA LYS A 130 -13.34 7.94 -8.36
C LYS A 130 -14.30 7.61 -7.22
N ASN A 131 -13.82 6.96 -6.15
CA ASN A 131 -14.69 6.34 -5.14
C ASN A 131 -14.67 7.05 -3.79
N MET A 132 -13.67 7.91 -3.50
CA MET A 132 -13.50 8.58 -2.21
C MET A 132 -13.80 10.08 -2.34
N THR A 133 -15.07 10.45 -2.36
CA THR A 133 -15.53 11.84 -2.66
C THR A 133 -15.02 12.90 -1.70
N LYS A 134 -14.67 12.52 -0.46
CA LYS A 134 -14.13 13.42 0.56
C LYS A 134 -12.63 13.68 0.39
N LEU A 135 -11.90 12.84 -0.34
CA LEU A 135 -10.45 12.91 -0.45
C LEU A 135 -10.01 14.21 -1.12
N LYS A 136 -9.10 14.96 -0.47
CA LYS A 136 -8.48 16.19 -0.97
C LYS A 136 -6.95 16.14 -0.92
N ILE A 137 -6.40 15.41 0.04
CA ILE A 137 -4.97 15.31 0.28
C ILE A 137 -4.62 13.85 0.48
N ILE A 138 -3.52 13.41 -0.11
CA ILE A 138 -2.90 12.10 0.22
C ILE A 138 -1.61 12.38 0.96
N GLN A 139 -1.40 11.73 2.10
CA GLN A 139 -0.16 11.76 2.85
C GLN A 139 0.46 10.38 2.98
N LEU A 140 1.76 10.35 3.19
CA LEU A 140 2.53 9.13 3.48
C LEU A 140 3.71 9.41 4.39
N GLY A 141 4.17 8.38 5.08
CA GLY A 141 5.46 8.35 5.76
C GLY A 141 6.42 7.42 5.02
N VAL A 142 7.68 7.82 4.90
CA VAL A 142 8.73 7.03 4.27
C VAL A 142 10.00 7.04 5.11
N PHE A 143 10.68 5.90 5.19
CA PHE A 143 11.95 5.77 5.90
C PHE A 143 13.03 6.58 5.17
N GLY A 144 13.79 7.40 5.89
CA GLY A 144 14.80 8.30 5.32
C GLY A 144 15.95 7.56 4.62
N ASN A 145 16.19 6.32 4.96
CA ASN A 145 17.15 5.43 4.29
C ASN A 145 16.54 4.61 3.13
N ASN A 146 15.36 5.03 2.61
CA ASN A 146 14.76 4.47 1.39
C ASN A 146 14.72 5.51 0.25
N PRO A 147 15.88 5.86 -0.35
CA PRO A 147 15.96 6.88 -1.40
C PRO A 147 15.14 6.51 -2.65
N THR A 148 15.03 5.22 -2.95
CA THR A 148 14.23 4.74 -4.10
C THR A 148 12.75 5.09 -3.96
N ALA A 149 12.18 4.89 -2.78
CA ALA A 149 10.79 5.25 -2.52
C ALA A 149 10.59 6.77 -2.49
N CYS A 150 11.49 7.51 -1.82
CA CYS A 150 11.45 8.98 -1.80
C CYS A 150 11.42 9.55 -3.23
N PHE A 151 12.35 9.14 -4.08
CA PHE A 151 12.41 9.56 -5.47
C PHE A 151 11.15 9.17 -6.27
N MET A 152 10.65 7.96 -6.05
CA MET A 152 9.41 7.53 -6.68
C MET A 152 8.23 8.43 -6.30
N TYR A 153 8.05 8.74 -5.02
CA TYR A 153 6.97 9.60 -4.55
C TYR A 153 7.09 11.03 -5.08
N GLU A 154 8.29 11.61 -5.11
CA GLU A 154 8.54 12.92 -5.70
C GLU A 154 8.12 12.96 -7.18
N ARG A 155 8.46 11.93 -7.96
CA ARG A 155 8.03 11.80 -9.36
C ARG A 155 6.52 11.63 -9.55
N PHE A 156 5.82 11.17 -8.53
CA PHE A 156 4.35 11.09 -8.49
C PHE A 156 3.69 12.37 -7.98
N GLY A 157 4.49 13.43 -7.72
CA GLY A 157 4.00 14.75 -7.32
C GLY A 157 3.85 14.93 -5.81
N PHE A 158 4.36 13.99 -5.00
CA PHE A 158 4.41 14.18 -3.56
C PHE A 158 5.50 15.19 -3.18
N LYS A 159 5.20 16.05 -2.20
CA LYS A 159 6.11 17.05 -1.63
C LYS A 159 6.42 16.70 -0.18
N LYS A 160 7.68 16.86 0.24
CA LYS A 160 8.06 16.74 1.65
C LYS A 160 7.49 17.91 2.45
N TYR A 161 6.90 17.62 3.61
CA TYR A 161 6.40 18.65 4.52
C TYR A 161 6.92 18.51 5.95
N GLY A 162 7.53 17.38 6.28
CA GLY A 162 8.07 17.15 7.60
C GLY A 162 9.13 16.05 7.63
N LYS A 163 9.92 16.08 8.69
CA LYS A 163 10.92 15.07 9.02
C LYS A 163 11.03 14.92 10.53
N LEU A 164 10.85 13.71 11.03
CA LEU A 164 11.16 13.37 12.42
C LEU A 164 12.53 12.68 12.44
N PRO A 165 13.58 13.34 12.97
CA PRO A 165 14.89 12.72 13.11
C PRO A 165 14.80 11.46 13.98
N LYS A 166 15.42 10.36 13.51
CA LYS A 166 15.40 9.06 14.21
C LYS A 166 13.99 8.52 14.50
N GLY A 167 13.00 8.92 13.68
CA GLY A 167 11.58 8.65 13.92
C GLY A 167 11.15 7.19 13.70
N VAL A 168 11.97 6.35 13.06
CA VAL A 168 11.71 4.93 12.87
C VAL A 168 12.96 4.10 13.17
N LYS A 169 12.75 2.88 13.66
CA LYS A 169 13.83 1.88 13.79
C LYS A 169 13.75 0.92 12.62
N HIS A 170 14.84 0.80 11.84
CA HIS A 170 14.95 -0.10 10.71
C HIS A 170 16.26 -0.90 10.81
N ARG A 171 16.16 -2.23 10.85
CA ARG A 171 17.32 -3.14 10.97
C ARG A 171 18.29 -2.74 12.10
N ASN A 172 17.73 -2.48 13.28
CA ASN A 172 18.43 -2.01 14.49
C ASN A 172 19.05 -0.61 14.44
N GLU A 173 18.85 0.17 13.37
CA GLU A 173 19.28 1.56 13.27
C GLU A 173 18.09 2.52 13.42
N PHE A 174 18.31 3.66 14.08
CA PHE A 174 17.33 4.75 14.10
C PHE A 174 17.55 5.64 12.89
N VAL A 175 16.54 5.71 12.01
CA VAL A 175 16.56 6.51 10.78
C VAL A 175 15.46 7.55 10.80
N ASP A 176 15.63 8.60 10.01
CA ASP A 176 14.63 9.67 9.89
C ASP A 176 13.32 9.11 9.32
N HIS A 177 12.19 9.63 9.81
CA HIS A 177 10.87 9.42 9.20
C HIS A 177 10.51 10.68 8.42
N ILE A 178 10.39 10.54 7.10
CA ILE A 178 10.06 11.65 6.19
C ILE A 178 8.57 11.60 5.89
N TYR A 179 7.89 12.73 6.03
CA TYR A 179 6.47 12.88 5.73
C TYR A 179 6.28 13.62 4.42
N MET A 180 5.44 13.07 3.56
CA MET A 180 5.14 13.65 2.25
C MET A 180 3.63 13.73 2.03
N TYR A 181 3.20 14.71 1.22
CA TYR A 181 1.80 14.90 0.85
C TYR A 181 1.65 15.26 -0.62
N LYS A 182 0.44 15.08 -1.11
CA LYS A 182 0.00 15.47 -2.46
C LYS A 182 -1.45 15.91 -2.40
N GLU A 183 -1.78 17.04 -3.00
CA GLU A 183 -3.17 17.49 -3.23
C GLU A 183 -3.77 16.74 -4.44
N ILE A 184 -5.09 16.49 -4.41
CA ILE A 184 -5.79 15.65 -5.38
C ILE A 184 -6.76 16.48 -6.24
#